data_9202ea810aedb12053364fb5e0d4dc46
#
_entry.id   9202ea810aedb12053364fb5e0d4dc46
#
_cell.length_a   1.000
_cell.length_b   1.000
_cell.length_c   1.000
_cell.angle_alpha   90.00
_cell.angle_beta   90.00
_cell.angle_gamma   90.00
#
_symmetry.space_group_name_H-M   'P 1'
#
loop_
_entity.id
_entity.type
_entity.pdbx_description
1 polymer ?
#
loop_
_entity_poly.entity_id
_entity_poly.type
_entity_poly.pdbx_seq_one_letter_code
_entity_poly.pdbx_strand_id
1 'polypeptide(L)' 'MQANKFTVTIQIEVLSLDVVPGMLQEVTEIISNENRTGSLLKEDGDFVKWGTKSERVDF' A
#
# COMPACT_ATOMS: atom_id res chain seq x y z
N MET A 1 2.47 -21.21 19.49
CA MET A 1 3.45 -20.41 18.71
C MET A 1 2.90 -19.01 18.51
N GLN A 2 3.73 -18.00 18.70
CA GLN A 2 3.34 -16.61 18.48
C GLN A 2 3.96 -16.08 17.20
N ALA A 3 3.22 -15.27 16.49
CA ALA A 3 3.69 -14.61 15.27
C ALA A 3 3.05 -13.24 15.16
N ASN A 4 3.63 -12.40 14.32
CA ASN A 4 3.03 -11.12 13.98
C ASN A 4 2.28 -11.25 12.65
N LYS A 5 1.05 -10.79 12.65
CA LYS A 5 0.23 -10.72 11.44
C LYS A 5 0.26 -9.29 10.94
N PHE A 6 0.56 -9.11 9.67
CA PHE A 6 0.59 -7.80 9.04
C PHE A 6 -0.58 -7.69 8.07
N THR A 7 -1.30 -6.59 8.17
CA THR A 7 -2.37 -6.27 7.23
C THR A 7 -1.96 -5.01 6.48
N VAL A 8 -1.87 -5.12 5.16
CA VAL A 8 -1.55 -3.99 4.30
C VAL A 8 -2.83 -3.59 3.57
N THR A 9 -3.20 -2.33 3.72
CA THR A 9 -4.37 -1.78 3.03
C THR A 9 -3.89 -0.75 2.02
N ILE A 10 -4.31 -0.89 0.77
CA ILE A 10 -3.96 0.02 -0.31
C ILE A 10 -5.26 0.54 -0.90
N GLN A 11 -5.41 1.87 -0.94
CA GLN A 11 -6.54 2.53 -1.59
C GLN A 11 -6.02 3.31 -2.78
N ILE A 12 -6.57 3.03 -3.96
CA ILE A 12 -6.19 3.68 -5.20
C ILE A 12 -7.42 4.35 -5.79
N GLU A 13 -7.30 5.63 -6.13
CA GLU A 13 -8.34 6.40 -6.80
C GLU A 13 -7.78 6.93 -8.11
N VAL A 14 -8.31 6.45 -9.22
CA VAL A 14 -7.78 6.76 -10.55
C VAL A 14 -8.92 7.05 -11.52
N LEU A 15 -8.61 7.78 -12.58
CA LEU A 15 -9.57 8.05 -13.65
C LEU A 15 -9.58 6.94 -14.71
N SER A 16 -8.54 6.12 -14.76
CA SER A 16 -8.45 5.00 -15.69
C SER A 16 -7.84 3.79 -15.00
N LEU A 17 -8.44 2.64 -15.18
CA LEU A 17 -7.91 1.40 -14.59
C LEU A 17 -6.58 0.98 -15.19
N ASP A 18 -6.21 1.50 -16.34
CA ASP A 18 -4.96 1.14 -17.01
C ASP A 18 -3.71 1.51 -16.19
N VAL A 19 -3.83 2.50 -15.31
CA VAL A 19 -2.69 2.96 -14.50
C VAL A 19 -2.52 2.18 -13.20
N VAL A 20 -3.51 1.36 -12.82
CA VAL A 20 -3.49 0.63 -11.53
C VAL A 20 -2.29 -0.30 -11.38
N PRO A 21 -1.93 -1.13 -12.39
CA PRO A 21 -0.77 -2.01 -12.22
C PRO A 21 0.53 -1.25 -11.95
N GLY A 22 0.74 -0.13 -12.64
CA GLY A 22 1.93 0.71 -12.40
C GLY A 22 1.95 1.32 -11.02
N MET A 23 0.80 1.80 -10.54
CA MET A 23 0.70 2.36 -9.18
C MET A 23 0.92 1.30 -8.11
N LEU A 24 0.40 0.09 -8.30
CA LEU A 24 0.63 -1.01 -7.36
C LEU A 24 2.10 -1.40 -7.29
N GLN A 25 2.79 -1.42 -8.43
CA GLN A 25 4.21 -1.71 -8.47
C GLN A 25 5.00 -0.64 -7.70
N GLU A 26 4.68 0.63 -7.91
CA GLU A 26 5.31 1.74 -7.24
C GLU A 26 5.13 1.66 -5.72
N VAL A 27 3.91 1.39 -5.26
CA VAL A 27 3.61 1.22 -3.84
C VAL A 27 4.35 0.02 -3.26
N THR A 28 4.42 -1.08 -4.01
CA THR A 28 5.15 -2.28 -3.59
C THR A 28 6.62 -1.97 -3.32
N GLU A 29 7.26 -1.19 -4.20
CA GLU A 29 8.64 -0.78 -4.02
C GLU A 29 8.82 0.11 -2.79
N ILE A 30 7.90 1.03 -2.57
CA ILE A 30 7.94 1.93 -1.41
C ILE A 30 7.81 1.14 -0.11
N ILE A 31 6.88 0.21 -0.05
CA ILE A 31 6.68 -0.65 1.12
C ILE A 31 7.91 -1.53 1.36
N SER A 32 8.53 -2.03 0.30
CA SER A 32 9.74 -2.86 0.40
C SER A 32 10.92 -2.09 1.00
N ASN A 33 10.91 -0.77 0.90
CA ASN A 33 11.92 0.11 1.51
C ASN A 33 11.51 0.57 2.90
N GLU A 34 10.63 -0.20 3.57
CA GLU A 34 10.17 0.00 4.95
C GLU A 34 9.28 1.22 5.17
N ASN A 35 8.75 1.83 4.13
CA ASN A 35 7.74 2.89 4.24
C ASN A 35 6.37 2.26 4.40
N ARG A 36 5.99 1.97 5.63
CA ARG A 36 4.78 1.20 5.94
C ARG A 36 3.47 1.96 5.79
N THR A 37 3.54 3.27 5.78
CA THR A 37 2.36 4.12 5.65
C THR A 37 2.71 5.33 4.82
N GLY A 38 1.84 5.70 3.91
CA GLY A 38 2.09 6.87 3.08
C GLY A 38 1.01 7.12 2.06
N SER A 39 1.25 8.11 1.22
CA SER A 39 0.36 8.45 0.12
C SER A 39 1.13 9.12 -1.00
N LEU A 40 0.60 8.99 -2.22
CA LEU A 40 1.13 9.66 -3.40
C LEU A 40 -0.04 10.31 -4.16
N LEU A 41 0.13 11.56 -4.54
CA LEU A 41 -0.78 12.27 -5.41
C LEU A 41 -0.04 12.60 -6.70
N LYS A 42 -0.56 12.12 -7.83
CA LYS A 42 0.05 12.37 -9.14
C LYS A 42 -0.48 13.68 -9.72
N GLU A 43 0.25 14.23 -10.70
CA GLU A 43 -0.10 15.51 -11.33
C GLU A 43 -1.46 15.47 -12.05
N ASP A 44 -1.85 14.31 -12.55
CA ASP A 44 -3.12 14.11 -13.24
C ASP A 44 -4.31 13.89 -12.30
N GLY A 45 -4.07 13.92 -10.97
CA GLY A 45 -5.10 13.72 -9.97
C GLY A 45 -5.22 12.31 -9.44
N ASP A 46 -4.49 11.36 -10.00
CA ASP A 46 -4.47 9.99 -9.50
C ASP A 46 -3.87 9.95 -8.10
N PHE A 47 -4.47 9.15 -7.23
CA PHE A 47 -4.11 9.13 -5.81
C PHE A 47 -3.99 7.69 -5.32
N VAL A 48 -3.02 7.44 -4.46
CA VAL A 48 -2.89 6.19 -3.76
C VAL A 48 -2.45 6.45 -2.32
N LYS A 49 -3.04 5.71 -1.39
CA LYS A 49 -2.56 5.69 0.00
C LYS A 49 -2.48 4.26 0.47
N TRP A 50 -1.58 4.02 1.40
CA TRP A 50 -1.39 2.70 1.97
C TRP A 50 -1.09 2.80 3.45
N GLY A 51 -1.41 1.73 4.17
CA GLY A 51 -1.11 1.61 5.58
C GLY A 51 -0.82 0.17 5.93
N THR A 52 0.04 -0.02 6.91
CA THR A 52 0.38 -1.33 7.42
C THR A 52 0.03 -1.40 8.90
N LYS A 53 -0.75 -2.41 9.26
CA LYS A 53 -1.13 -2.68 10.64
C LYS A 53 -0.51 -4.01 11.03
N SER A 54 0.06 -4.07 12.23
CA SER A 54 0.56 -5.34 12.75
C SER A 54 -0.21 -5.73 14.00
N GLU A 55 -0.40 -7.02 14.18
CA GLU A 55 -1.04 -7.54 15.37
C GLU A 55 -0.40 -8.86 15.75
N ARG A 56 -0.35 -9.13 17.05
CA ARG A 56 0.22 -10.35 17.60
C ARG A 56 -0.85 -11.44 17.59
N VAL A 57 -0.51 -12.60 17.05
CA VAL A 57 -1.42 -13.74 17.02
C VAL A 57 -0.75 -14.97 17.63
N ASP A 58 -1.57 -15.80 18.27
CA ASP A 58 -1.16 -17.09 18.81
C ASP A 58 -1.73 -18.21 17.96
N PHE A 59 -0.91 -19.21 17.72
CA PHE A 59 -1.31 -20.43 17.05
C PHE A 59 -1.35 -21.61 18.00
#